data_0a4d5af73e015ee19b79e908765c0259
#
_entry.id   0a4d5af73e015ee19b79e908765c0259
#
_cell.length_a   1.000
_cell.length_b   1.000
_cell.length_c   1.000
_cell.angle_alpha   90.00
_cell.angle_beta   90.00
_cell.angle_gamma   90.00
#
_symmetry.space_group_name_H-M   'P 1'
#
loop_
_entity.id
_entity.type
_entity.pdbx_description
1 polymer ?
#
loop_
_entity_poly.entity_id
_entity_poly.type
_entity_poly.pdbx_seq_one_letter_code
_entity_poly.pdbx_strand_id
1 'polypeptide(L)'
;MSQRHAAFDPDVVVDARDSILGRVASQVSERALEGERIAIVNAERAVITGSEDDVMRVYRKRADVGSDRGPHYPRRPDLLFKRAVRGMIPYKTTRGREAFENVRVYLGNPYEREEDAPDAEVLDGTSLDRLSNIKFLTLGEVSEKLGAKVTW
;
A
#
# COMPACT_ATOMS: atom_id res chain seq x y z
N MET A 1 -20.87 -2.82 -3.58
CA MET A 1 -19.76 -1.93 -3.22
C MET A 1 -19.62 -1.77 -1.72
N SER A 2 -20.66 -1.27 -1.05
CA SER A 2 -20.65 -1.18 0.42
C SER A 2 -20.45 -2.51 1.13
N GLN A 3 -20.87 -3.61 0.54
CA GLN A 3 -20.74 -4.96 1.12
C GLN A 3 -19.28 -5.41 1.29
N ARG A 4 -18.37 -4.93 0.46
CA ARG A 4 -16.95 -5.29 0.57
C ARG A 4 -16.28 -4.61 1.75
N HIS A 5 -16.77 -3.45 2.13
CA HIS A 5 -16.22 -2.70 3.25
C HIS A 5 -16.77 -3.18 4.57
N ALA A 6 -18.02 -3.63 4.58
CA ALA A 6 -18.65 -4.21 5.76
C ALA A 6 -17.95 -5.49 6.26
N ALA A 7 -17.21 -6.17 5.39
CA ALA A 7 -16.47 -7.39 5.77
C ALA A 7 -15.19 -7.09 6.55
N PHE A 8 -14.70 -5.85 6.55
CA PHE A 8 -13.51 -5.45 7.28
C PHE A 8 -13.81 -4.16 8.05
N ASP A 9 -13.71 -4.26 9.36
CA ASP A 9 -13.96 -3.13 10.26
C ASP A 9 -12.63 -2.64 10.80
N PRO A 10 -12.05 -1.56 10.23
CA PRO A 10 -10.74 -1.09 10.64
C PRO A 10 -10.78 -0.30 11.95
N ASP A 11 -9.73 -0.46 12.75
CA ASP A 11 -9.49 0.39 13.91
C ASP A 11 -8.95 1.76 13.48
N VAL A 12 -8.20 1.76 12.38
CA VAL A 12 -7.54 2.95 11.83
C VAL A 12 -7.64 2.95 10.31
N VAL A 13 -7.90 4.13 9.74
CA VAL A 13 -7.84 4.35 8.29
C VAL A 13 -6.65 5.27 8.02
N VAL A 14 -5.69 4.80 7.22
CA VAL A 14 -4.48 5.54 6.87
C VAL A 14 -4.60 6.07 5.44
N ASP A 15 -4.43 7.39 5.26
CA ASP A 15 -4.42 8.02 3.95
C ASP A 15 -2.98 7.98 3.41
N ALA A 16 -2.78 7.26 2.32
CA ALA A 16 -1.47 7.11 1.70
C ALA A 16 -1.18 8.19 0.64
N ARG A 17 -2.13 9.09 0.38
CA ARG A 17 -1.94 10.14 -0.61
C ARG A 17 -0.74 11.02 -0.25
N ASP A 18 0.13 11.26 -1.23
CA ASP A 18 1.35 12.06 -1.09
C ASP A 18 2.28 11.56 0.03
N SER A 19 2.16 10.29 0.39
CA SER A 19 2.97 9.67 1.44
C SER A 19 3.92 8.64 0.84
N ILE A 20 5.12 8.55 1.41
CA ILE A 20 6.17 7.66 0.90
C ILE A 20 5.81 6.22 1.26
N LEU A 21 5.67 5.37 0.23
CA LEU A 21 5.23 3.98 0.35
C LEU A 21 5.96 3.21 1.46
N GLY A 22 7.28 3.22 1.43
CA GLY A 22 8.08 2.45 2.39
C GLY A 22 7.88 2.89 3.83
N ARG A 23 7.73 4.18 4.06
CA ARG A 23 7.53 4.72 5.40
C ARG A 23 6.14 4.38 5.95
N VAL A 24 5.12 4.48 5.11
CA VAL A 24 3.76 4.08 5.50
C VAL A 24 3.73 2.57 5.79
N ALA A 25 4.28 1.77 4.89
CA ALA A 25 4.29 0.32 5.05
C ALA A 25 5.01 -0.12 6.32
N SER A 26 6.12 0.53 6.67
CA SER A 26 6.87 0.24 7.89
C SER A 26 6.03 0.48 9.15
N GLN A 27 5.40 1.65 9.25
CA GLN A 27 4.57 1.99 10.41
C GLN A 27 3.33 1.10 10.51
N VAL A 28 2.69 0.85 9.39
CA VAL A 28 1.52 -0.03 9.32
C VAL A 28 1.87 -1.45 9.76
N SER A 29 3.02 -1.96 9.31
CA SER A 29 3.49 -3.31 9.67
C SER A 29 3.67 -3.45 11.18
N GLU A 30 4.29 -2.47 11.83
CA GLU A 30 4.47 -2.46 13.28
C GLU A 30 3.14 -2.48 14.01
N ARG A 31 2.21 -1.63 13.60
CA ARG A 31 0.89 -1.51 14.24
C ARG A 31 0.05 -2.76 14.03
N ALA A 32 0.14 -3.38 12.85
CA ALA A 32 -0.57 -4.63 12.56
C ALA A 32 -0.05 -5.77 13.44
N LEU A 33 1.27 -5.82 13.68
CA LEU A 33 1.86 -6.81 14.59
C LEU A 33 1.42 -6.60 16.04
N GLU A 34 1.03 -5.39 16.40
CA GLU A 34 0.46 -5.07 17.71
C GLU A 34 -1.03 -5.42 17.82
N GLY A 35 -1.64 -5.85 16.72
CA GLY A 35 -3.03 -6.29 16.69
C GLY A 35 -4.03 -5.29 16.13
N GLU A 36 -3.58 -4.11 15.67
CA GLU A 36 -4.49 -3.14 15.08
C GLU A 36 -4.95 -3.58 13.69
N ARG A 37 -6.21 -3.30 13.39
CA ARG A 37 -6.80 -3.53 12.08
C ARG A 37 -6.72 -2.23 11.29
N ILE A 38 -6.00 -2.24 10.18
CA ILE A 38 -5.65 -1.03 9.45
C ILE A 38 -6.13 -1.12 8.00
N ALA A 39 -6.87 -0.09 7.57
CA ALA A 39 -7.22 0.09 6.17
C ALA A 39 -6.35 1.22 5.60
N ILE A 40 -5.65 0.94 4.52
CA ILE A 40 -4.85 1.95 3.80
C ILE A 40 -5.67 2.38 2.58
N VAL A 41 -5.92 3.68 2.45
CA VAL A 41 -6.72 4.23 1.37
C VAL A 41 -5.87 5.11 0.45
N ASN A 42 -6.35 5.37 -0.75
CA ASN A 42 -5.66 6.15 -1.78
C ASN A 42 -4.30 5.56 -2.15
N ALA A 43 -4.21 4.24 -2.22
CA ALA A 43 -2.94 3.54 -2.51
C ALA A 43 -2.30 3.98 -3.84
N GLU A 44 -3.11 4.29 -4.85
CA GLU A 44 -2.63 4.76 -6.16
C GLU A 44 -1.91 6.11 -6.09
N ARG A 45 -2.13 6.86 -5.03
CA ARG A 45 -1.51 8.17 -4.80
C ARG A 45 -0.32 8.15 -3.85
N ALA A 46 0.03 6.98 -3.33
CA ALA A 46 1.27 6.82 -2.58
C ALA A 46 2.45 7.07 -3.52
N VAL A 47 3.58 7.53 -2.97
CA VAL A 47 4.73 7.91 -3.79
C VAL A 47 5.93 7.00 -3.52
N ILE A 48 6.73 6.81 -4.57
CA ILE A 48 8.01 6.11 -4.48
C ILE A 48 9.06 7.12 -4.93
N THR A 49 10.03 7.41 -4.05
CA THR A 49 11.09 8.36 -4.34
C THR A 49 12.13 7.75 -5.27
N GLY A 50 12.69 8.58 -6.14
CA GLY A 50 13.69 8.19 -7.11
C GLY A 50 13.34 8.67 -8.51
N SER A 51 14.30 8.53 -9.44
CA SER A 51 14.04 8.83 -10.85
C SER A 51 13.14 7.75 -11.46
N GLU A 52 12.45 8.10 -12.54
CA GLU A 52 11.60 7.14 -13.26
C GLU A 52 12.40 5.90 -13.66
N ASP A 53 13.59 6.10 -14.21
CA ASP A 53 14.43 4.98 -14.68
C ASP A 53 14.81 4.04 -13.55
N ASP A 54 15.21 4.58 -12.41
CA ASP A 54 15.62 3.76 -11.25
C ASP A 54 14.45 3.00 -10.65
N VAL A 55 13.33 3.67 -10.44
CA VAL A 55 12.12 3.07 -9.88
C VAL A 55 11.60 1.98 -10.80
N MET A 56 11.45 2.27 -12.08
CA MET A 56 10.90 1.31 -13.04
C MET A 56 11.83 0.13 -13.29
N ARG A 57 13.13 0.33 -13.19
CA ARG A 57 14.10 -0.77 -13.30
C ARG A 57 13.83 -1.83 -12.24
N VAL A 58 13.62 -1.43 -11.00
CA VAL A 58 13.33 -2.34 -9.88
C VAL A 58 12.01 -3.07 -10.10
N TYR A 59 10.94 -2.34 -10.41
CA TYR A 59 9.61 -2.95 -10.54
C TYR A 59 9.47 -3.83 -11.78
N ARG A 60 10.06 -3.44 -12.90
CA ARG A 60 10.08 -4.27 -14.11
C ARG A 60 10.85 -5.55 -13.89
N LYS A 61 11.99 -5.48 -13.21
CA LYS A 61 12.77 -6.67 -12.87
C LYS A 61 11.96 -7.64 -12.02
N ARG A 62 11.26 -7.15 -11.01
CA ARG A 62 10.41 -8.00 -10.15
C ARG A 62 9.29 -8.66 -10.94
N ALA A 63 8.66 -7.91 -11.85
CA ALA A 63 7.59 -8.45 -12.69
C ALA A 63 8.11 -9.47 -13.70
N ASP A 64 9.29 -9.22 -14.31
CA ASP A 64 9.87 -10.09 -15.34
C ASP A 64 10.45 -11.38 -14.78
N VAL A 65 11.07 -11.33 -13.60
CA VAL A 65 11.61 -12.53 -12.94
C VAL A 65 10.49 -13.51 -12.60
N GLY A 66 9.36 -12.98 -12.14
CA GLY A 66 8.21 -13.82 -11.81
C GLY A 66 8.47 -14.77 -10.65
N SER A 67 7.73 -15.86 -10.64
CA SER A 67 7.84 -16.89 -9.60
C SER A 67 7.63 -18.28 -10.22
N ASP A 68 8.48 -19.24 -9.86
CA ASP A 68 8.35 -20.61 -10.36
C ASP A 68 7.15 -21.33 -9.77
N ARG A 69 6.81 -21.10 -8.52
CA ARG A 69 5.77 -21.81 -7.80
C ARG A 69 4.83 -20.94 -6.98
N GLY A 70 5.05 -19.65 -6.95
CA GLY A 70 4.23 -18.72 -6.18
C GLY A 70 3.39 -17.82 -7.05
N PRO A 71 2.65 -16.89 -6.43
CA PRO A 71 1.91 -15.88 -7.18
C PRO A 71 2.85 -15.01 -8.00
N HIS A 72 2.38 -14.56 -9.16
CA HIS A 72 3.12 -13.57 -9.94
C HIS A 72 3.21 -12.26 -9.17
N TYR A 73 4.27 -11.47 -9.47
CA TYR A 73 4.42 -10.16 -8.85
C TYR A 73 3.27 -9.25 -9.29
N PRO A 74 2.60 -8.57 -8.34
CA PRO A 74 1.42 -7.77 -8.67
C PRO A 74 1.76 -6.55 -9.51
N ARG A 75 0.74 -6.03 -10.22
CA ARG A 75 0.86 -4.83 -11.07
C ARG A 75 -0.11 -3.72 -10.64
N ARG A 76 -1.20 -4.07 -9.96
CA ARG A 76 -2.18 -3.07 -9.46
C ARG A 76 -1.62 -2.32 -8.26
N PRO A 77 -1.96 -1.01 -8.11
CA PRO A 77 -1.41 -0.21 -7.00
C PRO A 77 -1.73 -0.74 -5.62
N ASP A 78 -2.96 -1.17 -5.39
CA ASP A 78 -3.37 -1.72 -4.10
C ASP A 78 -2.60 -2.99 -3.75
N LEU A 79 -2.40 -3.85 -4.74
CA LEU A 79 -1.66 -5.10 -4.55
C LEU A 79 -0.15 -4.86 -4.42
N LEU A 80 0.40 -3.87 -5.13
CA LEU A 80 1.80 -3.45 -4.98
C LEU A 80 2.06 -2.95 -3.56
N PHE A 81 1.16 -2.13 -3.04
CA PHE A 81 1.27 -1.61 -1.68
C PHE A 81 1.19 -2.75 -0.66
N LYS A 82 0.22 -3.62 -0.83
CA LYS A 82 0.05 -4.78 0.06
C LYS A 82 1.28 -5.69 0.04
N ARG A 83 1.90 -5.85 -1.12
CA ARG A 83 3.13 -6.64 -1.26
C ARG A 83 4.32 -6.00 -0.51
N ALA A 84 4.38 -4.68 -0.47
CA ALA A 84 5.40 -3.96 0.32
C ALA A 84 5.20 -4.22 1.82
N VAL A 85 3.97 -4.17 2.29
CA VAL A 85 3.64 -4.48 3.70
C VAL A 85 4.01 -5.94 4.02
N ARG A 86 3.69 -6.87 3.12
CA ARG A 86 4.03 -8.29 3.29
C ARG A 86 5.54 -8.49 3.51
N GLY A 87 6.36 -7.75 2.76
CA GLY A 87 7.82 -7.84 2.88
C GLY A 87 8.36 -7.32 4.21
N MET A 88 7.58 -6.55 4.96
CA MET A 88 7.97 -5.97 6.25
C MET A 88 7.39 -6.71 7.46
N ILE A 89 6.56 -7.73 7.21
CA ILE A 89 5.94 -8.56 8.24
C ILE A 89 6.51 -9.98 8.11
N PRO A 90 6.78 -10.70 9.23
CA PRO A 90 7.24 -12.09 9.15
C PRO A 90 6.09 -13.02 8.77
N TYR A 91 5.61 -12.93 7.54
CA TYR A 91 4.38 -13.57 7.05
C TYR A 91 4.44 -15.10 7.05
N LYS A 92 5.62 -15.70 7.19
CA LYS A 92 5.78 -17.15 7.29
C LYS A 92 5.48 -17.71 8.68
N THR A 93 5.38 -16.83 9.67
CA THR A 93 5.01 -17.21 11.04
C THR A 93 3.50 -17.03 11.25
N THR A 94 2.95 -17.68 12.27
CA THR A 94 1.55 -17.52 12.63
C THR A 94 1.24 -16.07 13.01
N ARG A 95 2.09 -15.47 13.83
CA ARG A 95 1.95 -14.06 14.24
C ARG A 95 1.94 -13.11 13.03
N GLY A 96 2.85 -13.34 12.10
CA GLY A 96 2.95 -12.52 10.90
C GLY A 96 1.76 -12.66 9.97
N ARG A 97 1.25 -13.89 9.79
CA ARG A 97 0.05 -14.12 8.98
C ARG A 97 -1.18 -13.42 9.56
N GLU A 98 -1.37 -13.52 10.86
CA GLU A 98 -2.47 -12.84 11.55
C GLU A 98 -2.35 -11.32 11.39
N ALA A 99 -1.15 -10.76 11.56
CA ALA A 99 -0.91 -9.34 11.36
C ALA A 99 -1.22 -8.92 9.92
N PHE A 100 -0.81 -9.71 8.95
CA PHE A 100 -1.05 -9.41 7.54
C PHE A 100 -2.55 -9.42 7.20
N GLU A 101 -3.32 -10.29 7.81
CA GLU A 101 -4.77 -10.32 7.67
C GLU A 101 -5.46 -9.06 8.23
N ASN A 102 -4.81 -8.36 9.15
CA ASN A 102 -5.30 -7.12 9.73
C ASN A 102 -5.05 -5.89 8.86
N VAL A 103 -4.40 -6.06 7.70
CA VAL A 103 -4.12 -4.96 6.78
C VAL A 103 -4.92 -5.13 5.50
N ARG A 104 -5.65 -4.10 5.12
CA ARG A 104 -6.36 -4.02 3.84
C ARG A 104 -5.92 -2.75 3.12
N VAL A 105 -5.77 -2.85 1.81
CA VAL A 105 -5.34 -1.72 0.97
C VAL A 105 -6.38 -1.50 -0.12
N TYR A 106 -6.77 -0.24 -0.30
CA TYR A 106 -7.82 0.14 -1.24
C TYR A 106 -7.37 1.22 -2.21
N LEU A 107 -7.93 1.16 -3.41
CA LEU A 107 -7.88 2.26 -4.36
C LEU A 107 -8.94 3.28 -3.95
N GLY A 108 -8.60 4.55 -3.97
CA GLY A 108 -9.49 5.59 -3.47
C GLY A 108 -9.76 5.43 -1.98
N ASN A 109 -10.82 6.07 -1.49
CA ASN A 109 -11.22 5.95 -0.09
C ASN A 109 -12.66 5.43 0.02
N PRO A 110 -12.85 4.11 0.20
CA PRO A 110 -14.18 3.54 0.33
C PRO A 110 -14.90 3.91 1.63
N TYR A 111 -14.17 4.39 2.63
CA TYR A 111 -14.73 4.76 3.93
C TYR A 111 -15.15 6.22 4.04
N GLU A 112 -14.92 7.02 3.00
CA GLU A 112 -15.19 8.46 3.03
C GLU A 112 -16.62 8.80 3.38
N ARG A 113 -17.57 7.95 2.97
CA ARG A 113 -19.01 8.17 3.18
C ARG A 113 -19.59 7.32 4.31
N GLU A 114 -18.77 6.57 5.02
CA GLU A 114 -19.23 5.75 6.13
C GLU A 114 -19.09 6.50 7.44
N GLU A 115 -20.23 6.76 8.11
CA GLU A 115 -20.25 7.52 9.37
C GLU A 115 -19.55 6.80 10.52
N ASP A 116 -19.63 5.47 10.52
CA ASP A 116 -19.06 4.64 11.58
C ASP A 116 -17.58 4.34 11.40
N ALA A 117 -17.01 4.66 10.24
CA ALA A 117 -15.60 4.40 9.98
C ALA A 117 -14.72 5.50 10.58
N PRO A 118 -13.51 5.18 11.05
CA PRO A 118 -12.56 6.20 11.49
C PRO A 118 -12.21 7.17 10.35
N ASP A 119 -11.91 8.43 10.71
CA ASP A 119 -11.41 9.39 9.74
C ASP A 119 -10.03 8.97 9.23
N ALA A 120 -9.77 9.20 7.96
CA ALA A 120 -8.46 8.90 7.38
C ALA A 120 -7.40 9.84 7.95
N GLU A 121 -6.29 9.27 8.42
CA GLU A 121 -5.17 10.03 8.98
C GLU A 121 -3.90 9.85 8.15
N VAL A 122 -3.06 10.88 8.14
CA VAL A 122 -1.73 10.82 7.56
C VAL A 122 -0.75 10.49 8.67
N LEU A 123 0.04 9.43 8.49
CA LEU A 123 1.01 9.02 9.51
C LEU A 123 2.18 9.99 9.59
N ASP A 124 2.70 10.20 10.79
CA ASP A 124 3.83 11.10 11.03
C ASP A 124 5.07 10.67 10.25
N GLY A 125 5.74 11.66 9.64
CA GLY A 125 7.00 11.42 8.96
C GLY A 125 6.91 10.73 7.61
N THR A 126 5.70 10.48 7.11
CA THR A 126 5.49 9.79 5.82
C THR A 126 5.29 10.74 4.65
N SER A 127 4.93 11.99 4.91
CA SER A 127 4.56 12.94 3.87
C SER A 127 5.73 13.31 2.96
N LEU A 128 5.45 13.42 1.66
CA LEU A 128 6.37 13.92 0.65
C LEU A 128 6.82 15.35 0.96
N ASP A 129 6.00 16.15 1.64
CA ASP A 129 6.29 17.54 1.98
C ASP A 129 7.55 17.72 2.84
N ARG A 130 7.97 16.66 3.52
CA ARG A 130 9.20 16.68 4.33
C ARG A 130 10.48 16.64 3.49
N LEU A 131 10.36 16.32 2.21
CA LEU A 131 11.48 16.17 1.31
C LEU A 131 11.47 17.29 0.29
N SER A 132 12.63 17.92 0.07
CA SER A 132 12.77 18.99 -0.92
C SER A 132 13.52 18.48 -2.16
N ASN A 133 13.10 18.94 -3.34
CA ASN A 133 13.76 18.66 -4.62
C ASN A 133 13.94 17.18 -4.94
N ILE A 134 12.97 16.35 -4.57
CA ILE A 134 13.04 14.90 -4.80
C ILE A 134 12.18 14.52 -6.00
N LYS A 135 12.76 13.69 -6.86
CA LYS A 135 12.01 13.05 -7.94
C LYS A 135 11.23 11.89 -7.35
N PHE A 136 10.02 11.70 -7.83
CA PHE A 136 9.17 10.61 -7.37
C PHE A 136 8.21 10.17 -8.46
N LEU A 137 7.65 8.97 -8.29
CA LEU A 137 6.51 8.47 -9.07
C LEU A 137 5.40 8.13 -8.10
N THR A 138 4.15 8.30 -8.54
CA THR A 138 3.03 7.76 -7.77
C THR A 138 2.94 6.25 -8.06
N LEU A 139 2.38 5.52 -7.12
CA LEU A 139 2.20 4.08 -7.28
C LEU A 139 1.28 3.76 -8.47
N GLY A 140 0.28 4.63 -8.71
CA GLY A 140 -0.57 4.52 -9.90
C GLY A 140 0.21 4.64 -11.21
N GLU A 141 1.17 5.56 -11.28
CA GLU A 141 2.04 5.70 -12.45
C GLU A 141 2.91 4.46 -12.66
N VAL A 142 3.50 3.93 -11.60
CA VAL A 142 4.29 2.69 -11.67
C VAL A 142 3.43 1.54 -12.17
N SER A 143 2.23 1.41 -11.62
CA SER A 143 1.29 0.36 -11.99
C SER A 143 0.92 0.44 -13.48
N GLU A 144 0.61 1.64 -13.97
CA GLU A 144 0.28 1.88 -15.37
C GLU A 144 1.45 1.50 -16.30
N LYS A 145 2.67 1.88 -15.91
CA LYS A 145 3.89 1.56 -16.68
C LYS A 145 4.22 0.08 -16.67
N LEU A 146 3.73 -0.67 -15.68
CA LEU A 146 3.84 -2.12 -15.64
C LEU A 146 2.78 -2.82 -16.49
N GLY A 147 1.86 -2.07 -17.08
CA GLY A 147 0.83 -2.59 -17.95
C GLY A 147 -0.51 -2.89 -17.29
N ALA A 148 -0.71 -2.43 -16.06
CA ALA A 148 -2.01 -2.59 -15.40
C ALA A 148 -3.06 -1.68 -16.05
N LYS A 149 -4.29 -2.17 -16.08
CA LYS A 149 -5.41 -1.38 -16.59
C LYS A 149 -5.80 -0.34 -15.54
N VAL A 150 -5.85 0.92 -15.95
CA VAL A 150 -6.21 2.03 -15.06
C VAL A 150 -7.68 1.91 -14.67
N THR A 151 -7.93 1.77 -13.37
CA THR A 151 -9.29 1.72 -12.79
C THR A 151 -9.46 2.74 -11.68
N TRP A 152 -8.41 3.51 -11.41
CA TRP A 152 -8.36 4.51 -10.35
C TRP A 152 -8.36 5.93 -10.87
#